data_058eaba88cb69761ca64cdf5069bb113
#
_entry.id   058eaba88cb69761ca64cdf5069bb113
#
_cell.length_a   1.000
_cell.length_b   1.000
_cell.length_c   1.000
_cell.angle_alpha   90.00
_cell.angle_beta   90.00
_cell.angle_gamma   90.00
#
_symmetry.space_group_name_H-M   'P 1'
#
loop_
_entity.id
_entity.type
_entity.pdbx_description
1 polymer ?
#
loop_
_entity_poly.entity_id
_entity_poly.type
_entity_poly.pdbx_seq_one_letter_code
_entity_poly.pdbx_strand_id
1 'polypeptide(L)'
;MALAPRIYARALFAAAKDEGRLGAVHGELGDFVGSLREVPELRDFVRNPQIDGRAKRRALDALLGEGDPLVRNAVLLLLDKGRGAEIESVYEELERLVAREEGRLDVDLTTAYEVSDEQARAIVSQIEEASGRRVQVTRSVDADLIGGIILRAGSLRVDASVRGRLERLRHELVTRA
;
A
#
# COMPACT_ATOMS: atom_id res chain seq x y z
N MET A 1 10.83 7.30 -3.97
CA MET A 1 10.07 7.14 -2.70
C MET A 1 10.76 7.93 -1.61
N ALA A 2 10.06 8.77 -0.88
CA ALA A 2 10.63 9.58 0.19
C ALA A 2 11.13 8.69 1.36
N LEU A 3 12.28 9.01 1.93
CA LEU A 3 12.91 8.22 2.99
C LEU A 3 12.14 8.31 4.32
N ALA A 4 11.52 9.45 4.55
CA ALA A 4 10.87 9.77 5.82
C ALA A 4 9.65 8.89 6.15
N PRO A 5 8.64 8.68 5.27
CA PRO A 5 7.50 7.82 5.59
C PRO A 5 7.91 6.41 6.04
N ARG A 6 8.97 5.85 5.44
CA ARG A 6 9.49 4.53 5.81
C ARG A 6 10.04 4.47 7.23
N ILE A 7 10.69 5.53 7.69
CA ILE A 7 11.25 5.58 9.05
C ILE A 7 10.12 5.60 10.07
N TYR A 8 9.11 6.45 9.87
CA TYR A 8 7.96 6.55 10.77
C TYR A 8 7.12 5.26 10.76
N ALA A 9 6.85 4.69 9.58
CA ALA A 9 6.13 3.42 9.47
C ALA A 9 6.85 2.26 10.18
N ARG A 10 8.19 2.16 10.05
CA ARG A 10 8.98 1.15 10.74
C ARG A 10 8.96 1.33 12.25
N ALA A 11 9.06 2.57 12.74
CA ALA A 11 9.01 2.86 14.16
C ALA A 11 7.64 2.49 14.75
N LEU A 12 6.55 2.88 14.08
CA LEU A 12 5.19 2.54 14.49
C LEU A 12 4.96 1.02 14.45
N PHE A 13 5.40 0.35 13.38
CA PHE A 13 5.32 -1.10 13.23
C PHE A 13 6.05 -1.83 14.37
N ALA A 14 7.29 -1.43 14.67
CA ALA A 14 8.06 -2.04 15.74
C ALA A 14 7.37 -1.86 17.10
N ALA A 15 6.95 -0.65 17.44
CA ALA A 15 6.25 -0.36 18.68
C ALA A 15 4.93 -1.16 18.80
N ALA A 16 4.13 -1.19 17.75
CA ALA A 16 2.85 -1.92 17.72
C ALA A 16 3.06 -3.45 17.82
N LYS A 17 4.14 -3.97 17.22
CA LYS A 17 4.50 -5.39 17.30
C LYS A 17 4.97 -5.75 18.69
N ASP A 18 5.83 -4.95 19.31
CA ASP A 18 6.36 -5.18 20.67
C ASP A 18 5.25 -5.17 21.72
N GLU A 19 4.21 -4.35 21.52
CA GLU A 19 3.03 -4.30 22.39
C GLU A 19 1.93 -5.32 22.02
N GLY A 20 2.11 -6.12 20.95
CA GLY A 20 1.12 -7.10 20.49
C GLY A 20 -0.16 -6.49 19.95
N ARG A 21 -0.14 -5.21 19.51
CA ARG A 21 -1.31 -4.45 19.07
C ARG A 21 -1.28 -4.08 17.58
N LEU A 22 -0.47 -4.80 16.79
CA LEU A 22 -0.24 -4.47 15.39
C LEU A 22 -1.53 -4.35 14.58
N GLY A 23 -2.48 -5.30 14.75
CA GLY A 23 -3.75 -5.28 14.06
C GLY A 23 -4.63 -4.08 14.43
N ALA A 24 -4.68 -3.72 15.73
CA ALA A 24 -5.46 -2.56 16.21
C ALA A 24 -4.88 -1.24 15.67
N VAL A 25 -3.56 -1.06 15.77
CA VAL A 25 -2.86 0.12 15.26
C VAL A 25 -3.01 0.26 13.75
N HIS A 26 -2.89 -0.84 13.01
CA HIS A 26 -3.10 -0.84 11.55
C HIS A 26 -4.54 -0.47 11.18
N GLY A 27 -5.53 -1.06 11.85
CA GLY A 27 -6.95 -0.77 11.61
C GLY A 27 -7.28 0.68 11.89
N GLU A 28 -6.95 1.19 13.08
CA GLU A 28 -7.28 2.55 13.48
C GLU A 28 -6.58 3.64 12.63
N LEU A 29 -5.30 3.43 12.30
CA LEU A 29 -4.63 4.36 11.38
C LEU A 29 -5.25 4.30 9.98
N GLY A 30 -5.73 3.12 9.54
CA GLY A 30 -6.47 2.95 8.30
C GLY A 30 -7.78 3.73 8.29
N ASP A 31 -8.57 3.66 9.36
CA ASP A 31 -9.81 4.40 9.53
C ASP A 31 -9.57 5.92 9.51
N PHE A 32 -8.50 6.37 10.17
CA PHE A 32 -8.11 7.78 10.14
C PHE A 32 -7.71 8.23 8.72
N VAL A 33 -6.92 7.43 7.99
CA VAL A 33 -6.55 7.72 6.60
C VAL A 33 -7.78 7.66 5.68
N GLY A 34 -8.72 6.74 5.91
CA GLY A 34 -10.01 6.69 5.25
C GLY A 34 -10.77 8.01 5.42
N SER A 35 -10.86 8.50 6.66
CA SER A 35 -11.49 9.80 6.97
C SER A 35 -10.80 10.98 6.27
N LEU A 36 -9.46 10.96 6.14
CA LEU A 36 -8.71 11.98 5.38
C LEU A 36 -9.04 11.96 3.88
N ARG A 37 -9.37 10.79 3.33
CA ARG A 37 -9.74 10.64 1.91
C ARG A 37 -11.19 11.06 1.64
N GLU A 38 -12.08 10.73 2.56
CA GLU A 38 -13.52 10.99 2.44
C GLU A 38 -13.90 12.44 2.78
N VAL A 39 -13.15 13.10 3.69
CA VAL A 39 -13.44 14.46 4.18
C VAL A 39 -12.35 15.44 3.71
N PRO A 40 -12.59 16.16 2.58
CA PRO A 40 -11.61 17.10 2.02
C PRO A 40 -11.18 18.19 3.03
N GLU A 41 -12.10 18.68 3.86
CA GLU A 41 -11.83 19.70 4.86
C GLU A 41 -10.83 19.22 5.92
N LEU A 42 -10.93 17.96 6.36
CA LEU A 42 -9.99 17.36 7.30
C LEU A 42 -8.60 17.20 6.66
N ARG A 43 -8.57 16.73 5.43
CA ARG A 43 -7.33 16.59 4.65
C ARG A 43 -6.64 17.94 4.46
N ASP A 44 -7.39 18.97 4.06
CA ASP A 44 -6.86 20.30 3.84
C ASP A 44 -6.40 20.94 5.16
N PHE A 45 -7.14 20.73 6.24
CA PHE A 45 -6.75 21.16 7.59
C PHE A 45 -5.39 20.56 8.00
N VAL A 46 -5.20 19.26 7.79
CA VAL A 46 -3.95 18.56 8.14
C VAL A 46 -2.78 19.05 7.27
N ARG A 47 -3.00 19.23 5.97
CA ARG A 47 -1.96 19.59 4.99
C ARG A 47 -1.62 21.09 4.95
N ASN A 48 -2.53 21.97 5.31
CA ASN A 48 -2.35 23.41 5.15
C ASN A 48 -1.23 23.96 6.06
N PRO A 49 -0.10 24.45 5.51
CA PRO A 49 1.02 24.95 6.33
C PRO A 49 0.72 26.28 7.04
N GLN A 50 -0.33 26.99 6.64
CA GLN A 50 -0.70 28.29 7.24
C GLN A 50 -1.46 28.14 8.56
N ILE A 51 -2.02 26.97 8.85
CA ILE A 51 -2.71 26.71 10.12
C ILE A 51 -1.65 26.46 11.19
N ASP A 52 -1.79 27.16 12.33
CA ASP A 52 -0.90 27.01 13.47
C ASP A 52 -0.80 25.53 13.93
N GLY A 53 0.43 25.05 14.07
CA GLY A 53 0.72 23.65 14.45
C GLY A 53 0.11 23.26 15.80
N ARG A 54 0.06 24.20 16.76
CA ARG A 54 -0.57 23.97 18.06
C ARG A 54 -2.09 23.81 17.96
N ALA A 55 -2.72 24.55 17.05
CA ALA A 55 -4.15 24.41 16.79
C ALA A 55 -4.47 23.06 16.15
N LYS A 56 -3.69 22.64 15.13
CA LYS A 56 -3.79 21.32 14.53
C LYS A 56 -3.62 20.21 15.56
N ARG A 57 -2.57 20.30 16.37
CA ARG A 57 -2.28 19.32 17.41
C ARG A 57 -3.45 19.16 18.36
N ARG A 58 -4.01 20.26 18.89
CA ARG A 58 -5.13 20.20 19.84
C ARG A 58 -6.39 19.60 19.21
N ALA A 59 -6.69 19.95 17.96
CA ALA A 59 -7.85 19.43 17.25
C ALA A 59 -7.73 17.92 17.01
N LEU A 60 -6.56 17.44 16.52
CA LEU A 60 -6.33 16.02 16.27
C LEU A 60 -6.13 15.22 17.56
N ASP A 61 -5.56 15.83 18.59
CA ASP A 61 -5.47 15.24 19.92
C ASP A 61 -6.86 14.95 20.52
N ALA A 62 -7.79 15.86 20.34
CA ALA A 62 -9.19 15.67 20.76
C ALA A 62 -9.91 14.63 19.90
N LEU A 63 -9.64 14.59 18.58
CA LEU A 63 -10.26 13.65 17.65
C LEU A 63 -9.79 12.21 17.91
N LEU A 64 -8.49 12.02 18.20
CA LEU A 64 -7.85 10.71 18.41
C LEU A 64 -7.77 10.34 19.91
N GLY A 65 -8.36 11.13 20.79
CA GLY A 65 -8.17 11.00 22.25
C GLY A 65 -8.66 9.69 22.85
N GLU A 66 -9.66 9.05 22.25
CA GLU A 66 -10.21 7.75 22.67
C GLU A 66 -9.55 6.55 21.97
N GLY A 67 -8.65 6.81 21.00
CA GLY A 67 -8.03 5.78 20.20
C GLY A 67 -6.73 5.23 20.79
N ASP A 68 -6.05 4.40 20.00
CA ASP A 68 -4.80 3.78 20.37
C ASP A 68 -3.69 4.84 20.57
N PRO A 69 -3.02 4.86 21.73
CA PRO A 69 -1.97 5.84 22.03
C PRO A 69 -0.82 5.86 21.00
N LEU A 70 -0.49 4.71 20.36
CA LEU A 70 0.55 4.65 19.34
C LEU A 70 0.14 5.38 18.07
N VAL A 71 -1.12 5.22 17.63
CA VAL A 71 -1.67 5.93 16.46
C VAL A 71 -1.70 7.43 16.73
N ARG A 72 -2.29 7.82 17.86
CA ARG A 72 -2.35 9.21 18.30
C ARG A 72 -0.97 9.86 18.33
N ASN A 73 0.00 9.22 19.00
CA ASN A 73 1.36 9.75 19.11
C ASN A 73 2.05 9.84 17.75
N ALA A 74 1.87 8.87 16.87
CA ALA A 74 2.45 8.87 15.52
C ALA A 74 1.91 10.03 14.67
N VAL A 75 0.58 10.23 14.67
CA VAL A 75 -0.07 11.33 13.95
C VAL A 75 0.39 12.68 14.49
N LEU A 76 0.37 12.87 15.81
CA LEU A 76 0.82 14.12 16.44
C LEU A 76 2.30 14.39 16.17
N LEU A 77 3.16 13.38 16.19
CA LEU A 77 4.58 13.50 15.87
C LEU A 77 4.79 13.97 14.42
N LEU A 78 4.04 13.42 13.46
CA LEU A 78 4.10 13.83 12.07
C LEU A 78 3.69 15.30 11.90
N LEU A 79 2.66 15.74 12.63
CA LEU A 79 2.24 17.16 12.63
C LEU A 79 3.32 18.07 13.22
N ASP A 80 3.88 17.72 14.37
CA ASP A 80 4.95 18.49 15.03
C ASP A 80 6.20 18.67 14.13
N LYS A 81 6.43 17.70 13.23
CA LYS A 81 7.50 17.76 12.22
C LYS A 81 7.09 18.46 10.92
N GLY A 82 5.87 19.00 10.83
CA GLY A 82 5.35 19.61 9.60
C GLY A 82 5.08 18.61 8.46
N ARG A 83 4.91 17.33 8.80
CA ARG A 83 4.77 16.21 7.84
C ARG A 83 3.37 15.63 7.79
N GLY A 84 2.34 16.41 8.13
CA GLY A 84 0.95 15.96 8.08
C GLY A 84 0.53 15.44 6.69
N ALA A 85 1.08 16.00 5.62
CA ALA A 85 0.84 15.53 4.26
C ALA A 85 1.39 14.11 3.96
N GLU A 86 2.30 13.58 4.80
CA GLU A 86 2.93 12.28 4.63
C GLU A 86 2.18 11.14 5.36
N ILE A 87 1.11 11.43 6.12
CA ILE A 87 0.37 10.44 6.91
C ILE A 87 -0.12 9.28 6.04
N GLU A 88 -0.69 9.57 4.88
CA GLU A 88 -1.15 8.54 3.93
C GLU A 88 0.00 7.63 3.46
N SER A 89 1.16 8.23 3.13
CA SER A 89 2.34 7.47 2.72
C SER A 89 2.94 6.63 3.86
N VAL A 90 2.84 7.10 5.11
CA VAL A 90 3.24 6.34 6.31
C VAL A 90 2.33 5.13 6.48
N TYR A 91 1.02 5.29 6.30
CA TYR A 91 0.08 4.17 6.36
C TYR A 91 0.34 3.14 5.26
N GLU A 92 0.56 3.56 4.01
CA GLU A 92 0.90 2.64 2.92
C GLU A 92 2.16 1.81 3.19
N GLU A 93 3.19 2.43 3.79
CA GLU A 93 4.40 1.69 4.19
C GLU A 93 4.14 0.77 5.39
N LEU A 94 3.30 1.18 6.36
CA LEU A 94 2.88 0.33 7.48
C LEU A 94 2.11 -0.90 6.98
N GLU A 95 1.17 -0.70 6.06
CA GLU A 95 0.40 -1.78 5.43
C GLU A 95 1.31 -2.81 4.77
N ARG A 96 2.34 -2.36 4.04
CA ARG A 96 3.35 -3.26 3.44
C ARG A 96 4.16 -4.04 4.49
N LEU A 97 4.46 -3.42 5.62
CA LEU A 97 5.18 -4.10 6.71
C LEU A 97 4.29 -5.15 7.38
N VAL A 98 3.02 -4.82 7.63
CA VAL A 98 2.02 -5.75 8.19
C VAL A 98 1.81 -6.94 7.25
N ALA A 99 1.61 -6.69 5.95
CA ALA A 99 1.45 -7.75 4.95
C ALA A 99 2.65 -8.71 4.93
N ARG A 100 3.87 -8.18 5.05
CA ARG A 100 5.09 -9.01 5.14
C ARG A 100 5.16 -9.83 6.41
N GLU A 101 4.78 -9.26 7.55
CA GLU A 101 4.75 -9.95 8.84
C GLU A 101 3.73 -11.08 8.85
N GLU A 102 2.56 -10.85 8.28
CA GLU A 102 1.51 -11.85 8.15
C GLU A 102 1.79 -12.88 7.04
N GLY A 103 2.94 -12.76 6.36
CA GLY A 103 3.30 -13.65 5.25
C GLY A 103 2.39 -13.48 4.03
N ARG A 104 1.66 -12.36 3.91
CA ARG A 104 0.85 -12.05 2.74
C ARG A 104 1.72 -11.56 1.59
N LEU A 105 1.35 -11.95 0.39
CA LEU A 105 1.94 -11.49 -0.86
C LEU A 105 0.91 -10.68 -1.64
N ASP A 106 1.12 -9.38 -1.72
CA ASP A 106 0.28 -8.52 -2.55
C ASP A 106 0.70 -8.67 -4.01
N VAL A 107 -0.26 -9.03 -4.87
CA VAL A 107 -0.05 -9.28 -6.30
C VAL A 107 -0.99 -8.41 -7.12
N ASP A 108 -0.42 -7.55 -7.97
CA ASP A 108 -1.17 -6.88 -9.01
C ASP A 108 -1.26 -7.78 -10.23
N LEU A 109 -2.48 -8.18 -10.59
CA LEU A 109 -2.80 -8.95 -11.77
C LEU A 109 -3.38 -8.03 -12.84
N THR A 110 -2.63 -7.78 -13.91
CA THR A 110 -3.10 -7.03 -15.06
C THR A 110 -3.38 -7.98 -16.21
N THR A 111 -4.58 -7.90 -16.78
CA THR A 111 -5.06 -8.78 -17.87
C THR A 111 -5.54 -7.94 -19.06
N ALA A 112 -5.55 -8.52 -20.25
CA ALA A 112 -6.04 -7.84 -21.46
C ALA A 112 -7.57 -7.68 -21.47
N TYR A 113 -8.30 -8.48 -20.72
CA TYR A 113 -9.77 -8.48 -20.59
C TYR A 113 -10.16 -8.94 -19.18
N GLU A 114 -11.40 -8.70 -18.80
CA GLU A 114 -11.89 -9.15 -17.50
C GLU A 114 -11.79 -10.67 -17.36
N VAL A 115 -11.15 -11.12 -16.29
CA VAL A 115 -11.08 -12.53 -15.91
C VAL A 115 -12.21 -12.86 -14.93
N SER A 116 -12.81 -14.04 -15.11
CA SER A 116 -13.82 -14.53 -14.18
C SER A 116 -13.22 -14.76 -12.78
N ASP A 117 -14.08 -14.73 -11.76
CA ASP A 117 -13.65 -15.00 -10.38
C ASP A 117 -13.05 -16.40 -10.21
N GLU A 118 -13.50 -17.36 -11.00
CA GLU A 118 -12.98 -18.73 -11.01
C GLU A 118 -11.54 -18.78 -11.55
N GLN A 119 -11.31 -18.09 -12.67
CA GLN A 119 -9.96 -17.96 -13.25
C GLN A 119 -9.00 -17.21 -12.32
N ALA A 120 -9.47 -16.14 -11.70
CA ALA A 120 -8.68 -15.39 -10.73
C ALA A 120 -8.29 -16.24 -9.53
N ARG A 121 -9.22 -17.03 -8.97
CA ARG A 121 -8.93 -17.96 -7.85
C ARG A 121 -7.93 -19.03 -8.25
N ALA A 122 -8.02 -19.58 -9.46
CA ALA A 122 -7.04 -20.56 -9.94
C ALA A 122 -5.62 -19.98 -10.02
N ILE A 123 -5.48 -18.74 -10.50
CA ILE A 123 -4.19 -18.04 -10.54
C ILE A 123 -3.67 -17.80 -9.12
N VAL A 124 -4.53 -17.34 -8.20
CA VAL A 124 -4.18 -17.13 -6.79
C VAL A 124 -3.64 -18.42 -6.16
N SER A 125 -4.39 -19.53 -6.31
CA SER A 125 -3.98 -20.83 -5.76
C SER A 125 -2.60 -21.27 -6.25
N GLN A 126 -2.32 -21.11 -7.55
CA GLN A 126 -1.02 -21.44 -8.10
C GLN A 126 0.12 -20.56 -7.51
N ILE A 127 -0.16 -19.28 -7.28
CA ILE A 127 0.84 -18.38 -6.69
C ILE A 127 1.05 -18.71 -5.22
N GLU A 128 -0.02 -19.04 -4.47
CA GLU A 128 0.06 -19.47 -3.08
C GLU A 128 0.86 -20.78 -2.93
N GLU A 129 0.60 -21.76 -3.78
CA GLU A 129 1.34 -23.02 -3.81
C GLU A 129 2.84 -22.80 -4.11
N ALA A 130 3.14 -21.93 -5.09
CA ALA A 130 4.52 -21.65 -5.49
C ALA A 130 5.28 -20.80 -4.47
N SER A 131 4.62 -19.88 -3.78
CA SER A 131 5.24 -18.93 -2.84
C SER A 131 5.22 -19.40 -1.38
N GLY A 132 4.32 -20.31 -1.02
CA GLY A 132 4.05 -20.71 0.37
C GLY A 132 3.41 -19.59 1.21
N ARG A 133 2.85 -18.55 0.57
CA ARG A 133 2.28 -17.36 1.22
C ARG A 133 0.83 -17.16 0.80
N ARG A 134 0.03 -16.57 1.68
CA ARG A 134 -1.31 -16.10 1.31
C ARG A 134 -1.21 -14.95 0.31
N VAL A 135 -2.02 -14.99 -0.74
CA VAL A 135 -1.97 -14.01 -1.83
C VAL A 135 -3.20 -13.13 -1.80
N GLN A 136 -2.97 -11.83 -1.75
CA GLN A 136 -4.00 -10.82 -1.97
C GLN A 136 -3.82 -10.26 -3.38
N VAL A 137 -4.85 -10.39 -4.24
CA VAL A 137 -4.79 -9.97 -5.64
C VAL A 137 -5.60 -8.70 -5.87
N THR A 138 -4.93 -7.69 -6.42
CA THR A 138 -5.58 -6.52 -7.04
C THR A 138 -5.67 -6.75 -8.54
N ARG A 139 -6.88 -6.69 -9.10
CA ARG A 139 -7.14 -6.93 -10.53
C ARG A 139 -7.24 -5.61 -11.28
N SER A 140 -6.59 -5.54 -12.45
CA SER A 140 -6.71 -4.43 -13.40
C SER A 140 -6.80 -4.95 -14.82
N VAL A 141 -7.48 -4.21 -15.69
CA VAL A 141 -7.60 -4.54 -17.12
C VAL A 141 -6.84 -3.51 -17.93
N ASP A 142 -5.98 -3.99 -18.84
CA ASP A 142 -5.22 -3.19 -19.79
C ASP A 142 -5.35 -3.79 -21.19
N ALA A 143 -6.19 -3.17 -22.01
CA ALA A 143 -6.47 -3.63 -23.39
C ALA A 143 -5.23 -3.56 -24.30
N ASP A 144 -4.23 -2.76 -23.98
CA ASP A 144 -2.98 -2.64 -24.76
C ASP A 144 -2.12 -3.88 -24.71
N LEU A 145 -2.41 -4.84 -23.81
CA LEU A 145 -1.70 -6.12 -23.72
C LEU A 145 -1.99 -7.08 -24.88
N ILE A 146 -3.08 -6.85 -25.63
CA ILE A 146 -3.56 -7.72 -26.72
C ILE A 146 -4.03 -9.08 -26.21
N GLY A 147 -3.36 -9.65 -25.20
CA GLY A 147 -3.65 -10.94 -24.56
C GLY A 147 -2.60 -11.33 -23.54
N GLY A 148 -2.93 -12.33 -22.71
CA GLY A 148 -2.07 -12.79 -21.63
C GLY A 148 -2.20 -11.97 -20.35
N ILE A 149 -1.23 -12.12 -19.44
CA ILE A 149 -1.26 -11.54 -18.08
C ILE A 149 0.09 -10.91 -17.72
N ILE A 150 0.05 -9.90 -16.89
CA ILE A 150 1.21 -9.37 -16.16
C ILE A 150 0.95 -9.54 -14.67
N LEU A 151 1.88 -10.17 -13.97
CA LEU A 151 1.89 -10.30 -12.52
C LEU A 151 2.98 -9.41 -11.93
N ARG A 152 2.63 -8.63 -10.92
CA ARG A 152 3.60 -7.85 -10.16
C ARG A 152 3.45 -8.17 -8.67
N ALA A 153 4.53 -8.63 -8.05
CA ALA A 153 4.60 -8.91 -6.62
C ALA A 153 5.81 -8.17 -6.02
N GLY A 154 5.58 -7.01 -5.44
CA GLY A 154 6.64 -6.14 -4.95
C GLY A 154 7.62 -5.72 -6.06
N SER A 155 8.87 -6.17 -5.99
CA SER A 155 9.90 -5.91 -7.02
C SER A 155 9.90 -6.94 -8.16
N LEU A 156 9.22 -8.06 -8.00
CA LEU A 156 9.13 -9.10 -9.03
C LEU A 156 8.02 -8.73 -10.03
N ARG A 157 8.34 -8.75 -11.31
CA ARG A 157 7.38 -8.62 -12.41
C ARG A 157 7.53 -9.79 -13.35
N VAL A 158 6.45 -10.51 -13.55
CA VAL A 158 6.37 -11.61 -14.53
C VAL A 158 5.44 -11.16 -15.66
N ASP A 159 6.00 -11.01 -16.86
CA ASP A 159 5.25 -10.59 -18.04
C ASP A 159 5.04 -11.80 -18.98
N ALA A 160 3.83 -12.32 -18.95
CA ALA A 160 3.35 -13.41 -19.80
C ALA A 160 2.37 -12.87 -20.88
N SER A 161 2.40 -11.56 -21.18
CA SER A 161 1.58 -10.96 -22.22
C SER A 161 2.03 -11.35 -23.63
N VAL A 162 1.08 -11.35 -24.57
CA VAL A 162 1.36 -11.56 -26.01
C VAL A 162 2.27 -10.45 -26.52
N ARG A 163 2.02 -9.21 -26.13
CA ARG A 163 2.86 -8.06 -26.47
C ARG A 163 4.32 -8.25 -26.02
N GLY A 164 4.55 -8.61 -24.77
CA GLY A 164 5.90 -8.84 -24.24
C GLY A 164 6.61 -10.00 -24.93
N ARG A 165 5.86 -11.03 -25.36
CA ARG A 165 6.42 -12.14 -26.14
C ARG A 165 6.83 -11.70 -27.55
N LEU A 166 6.01 -10.90 -28.23
CA LEU A 166 6.32 -10.37 -29.57
C LEU A 166 7.53 -9.42 -29.54
N GLU A 167 7.63 -8.55 -28.52
CA GLU A 167 8.78 -7.67 -28.37
C GLU A 167 10.09 -8.45 -28.15
N ARG A 168 10.07 -9.51 -27.34
CA ARG A 168 11.24 -10.38 -27.15
C ARG A 168 11.65 -11.07 -28.43
N LEU A 169 10.70 -11.64 -29.17
CA LEU A 169 10.96 -12.28 -30.46
C LEU A 169 11.56 -11.29 -31.48
N ARG A 170 11.00 -10.09 -31.57
CA ARG A 170 11.53 -9.03 -32.43
C ARG A 170 12.98 -8.69 -32.08
N HIS A 171 13.28 -8.56 -30.78
CA HIS A 171 14.64 -8.26 -30.32
C HIS A 171 15.62 -9.38 -30.66
N GLU A 172 15.24 -10.64 -30.46
CA GLU A 172 16.07 -11.81 -30.81
C GLU A 172 16.36 -11.88 -32.31
N LEU A 173 15.38 -11.58 -33.17
CA LEU A 173 15.57 -11.58 -34.62
C LEU A 173 16.50 -10.46 -35.09
N VAL A 174 16.41 -9.27 -34.49
CA VAL A 174 17.27 -8.12 -34.83
C VAL A 174 18.70 -8.32 -34.32
N THR A 175 18.88 -9.01 -33.18
CA THR A 175 20.21 -9.22 -32.60
C THR A 175 20.97 -10.38 -33.24
N ARG A 176 20.26 -11.27 -33.96
CA ARG A 176 20.87 -12.43 -34.70
C ARG A 176 21.10 -12.17 -36.18
N ALA A 177 20.66 -11.05 -36.72
CA ALA A 177 20.90 -10.58 -38.08
C ALA A 177 22.13 -9.65 -38.14
#